data_c546a8ac54b9fe92a3ccfdfffc95c36e
#
_entry.id   c546a8ac54b9fe92a3ccfdfffc95c36e
#
_cell.length_a   1.000
_cell.length_b   1.000
_cell.length_c   1.000
_cell.angle_alpha   90.00
_cell.angle_beta   90.00
_cell.angle_gamma   90.00
#
_symmetry.space_group_name_H-M   'P 1'
#
loop_
_entity.id
_entity.type
_entity.pdbx_description
1 polymer ?
#
loop_
_entity_poly.entity_id
_entity_poly.type
_entity_poly.pdbx_seq_one_letter_code
_entity_poly.pdbx_strand_id
1 'polypeptide(L)'
;HVILNRPESAERHGAGHVARCTVERLMGDLGLRGVRRARSPRTTRSAPREQCPADLVKRHFEAFTPNELWVADITYVRTFSGWVYVAFVTDVFSRRIIGWQTSTGLYTDLALDALQMAVWQRKRQGADLTGLVHHSDRGVQYRSIRYGQALADCEAVASVGSKGDLLSASLWLRCSSSLYKAGAHP
;
A
#
# COMPACT_ATOMS: atom_id res chain seq x y z
N HIS A 1 -0.24 -4.41 -29.47
CA HIS A 1 -0.94 -5.56 -30.02
C HIS A 1 -2.40 -5.64 -29.53
N VAL A 2 -2.65 -5.74 -28.22
CA VAL A 2 -4.01 -5.84 -27.65
C VAL A 2 -4.91 -4.69 -28.10
N ILE A 3 -4.41 -3.46 -28.10
CA ILE A 3 -5.18 -2.28 -28.52
C ILE A 3 -5.57 -2.35 -30.01
N LEU A 4 -4.68 -2.81 -30.86
CA LEU A 4 -4.93 -2.93 -32.31
C LEU A 4 -6.04 -3.93 -32.63
N ASN A 5 -6.24 -4.95 -31.79
CA ASN A 5 -7.27 -5.98 -32.00
C ASN A 5 -8.59 -5.68 -31.24
N ARG A 6 -8.76 -4.50 -30.69
CA ARG A 6 -10.07 -4.06 -30.18
C ARG A 6 -11.00 -3.75 -31.36
N PRO A 7 -12.30 -4.05 -31.28
CA PRO A 7 -13.24 -3.84 -32.37
C PRO A 7 -13.16 -2.44 -33.00
N GLU A 8 -13.17 -1.42 -32.16
CA GLU A 8 -13.07 0.00 -32.59
C GLU A 8 -11.76 0.32 -33.35
N SER A 9 -10.66 -0.33 -33.00
CA SER A 9 -9.36 -0.16 -33.67
C SER A 9 -9.27 -1.00 -34.94
N ALA A 10 -9.81 -2.22 -34.92
CA ALA A 10 -9.85 -3.11 -36.07
C ALA A 10 -10.64 -2.54 -37.24
N GLU A 11 -11.78 -1.93 -36.95
CA GLU A 11 -12.60 -1.20 -37.94
C GLU A 11 -11.81 -0.03 -38.56
N ARG A 12 -11.05 0.71 -37.74
CA ARG A 12 -10.32 1.91 -38.18
C ARG A 12 -9.16 1.57 -39.12
N HIS A 13 -8.41 0.49 -38.87
CA HIS A 13 -7.26 0.12 -39.71
C HIS A 13 -7.60 -0.92 -40.79
N GLY A 14 -8.76 -1.57 -40.75
CA GLY A 14 -9.26 -2.47 -41.79
C GLY A 14 -8.43 -3.76 -42.04
N ALA A 15 -7.42 -4.02 -41.19
CA ALA A 15 -6.49 -5.13 -41.41
C ALA A 15 -6.94 -6.46 -40.74
N GLY A 16 -8.12 -6.53 -40.18
CA GLY A 16 -8.59 -7.68 -39.43
C GLY A 16 -7.75 -7.95 -38.18
N HIS A 17 -7.59 -9.22 -37.81
CA HIS A 17 -6.79 -9.60 -36.66
C HIS A 17 -5.29 -9.46 -36.94
N VAL A 18 -4.61 -8.63 -36.20
CA VAL A 18 -3.16 -8.39 -36.31
C VAL A 18 -2.40 -9.30 -35.36
N ALA A 19 -1.51 -10.16 -35.86
CA ALA A 19 -0.68 -11.03 -35.05
C ALA A 19 0.39 -10.25 -34.28
N ARG A 20 0.76 -10.72 -33.10
CA ARG A 20 1.79 -10.08 -32.26
C ARG A 20 3.15 -9.98 -32.98
N CYS A 21 3.55 -11.05 -33.65
CA CYS A 21 4.81 -11.09 -34.41
C CYS A 21 4.87 -10.05 -35.54
N THR A 22 3.74 -9.77 -36.19
CA THR A 22 3.63 -8.72 -37.21
C THR A 22 3.87 -7.35 -36.61
N VAL A 23 3.29 -7.06 -35.44
CA VAL A 23 3.53 -5.79 -34.74
C VAL A 23 5.00 -5.65 -34.32
N GLU A 24 5.58 -6.71 -33.75
CA GLU A 24 6.98 -6.71 -33.32
C GLU A 24 7.93 -6.47 -34.48
N ARG A 25 7.71 -7.13 -35.65
CA ARG A 25 8.50 -6.93 -36.84
C ARG A 25 8.40 -5.50 -37.36
N LEU A 26 7.18 -4.99 -37.53
CA LEU A 26 6.98 -3.63 -38.03
C LEU A 26 7.56 -2.57 -37.10
N MET A 27 7.44 -2.75 -35.77
CA MET A 27 8.10 -1.87 -34.82
C MET A 27 9.62 -1.93 -34.94
N GLY A 28 10.20 -3.12 -35.18
CA GLY A 28 11.63 -3.30 -35.43
C GLY A 28 12.08 -2.58 -36.69
N ASP A 29 11.36 -2.74 -37.80
CA ASP A 29 11.63 -2.10 -39.10
C ASP A 29 11.58 -0.56 -38.98
N LEU A 30 10.70 -0.02 -38.17
CA LEU A 30 10.54 1.41 -37.87
C LEU A 30 11.50 1.93 -36.78
N GLY A 31 12.38 1.09 -36.24
CA GLY A 31 13.27 1.46 -35.12
C GLY A 31 12.54 1.75 -33.80
N LEU A 32 11.26 1.42 -33.69
CA LEU A 32 10.45 1.65 -32.51
C LEU A 32 10.71 0.56 -31.44
N ARG A 33 11.12 0.98 -30.27
CA ARG A 33 11.30 0.08 -29.12
C ARG A 33 10.39 0.49 -27.98
N GLY A 34 9.70 -0.49 -27.39
CA GLY A 34 8.92 -0.25 -26.19
C GLY A 34 9.81 0.21 -25.03
N VAL A 35 9.41 1.29 -24.37
CA VAL A 35 10.09 1.75 -23.15
C VAL A 35 9.78 0.77 -22.03
N ARG A 36 10.75 -0.04 -21.63
CA ARG A 36 10.66 -0.78 -20.36
C ARG A 36 10.90 0.21 -19.24
N ARG A 37 9.96 0.32 -18.32
CA ARG A 37 10.26 0.96 -17.05
C ARG A 37 11.49 0.27 -16.48
N ALA A 38 12.57 1.02 -16.29
CA ALA A 38 13.73 0.53 -15.57
C ALA A 38 13.25 -0.08 -14.23
N ARG A 39 13.79 -1.23 -13.84
CA ARG A 39 13.54 -1.76 -12.51
C ARG A 39 13.94 -0.66 -11.54
N SER A 40 12.97 -0.18 -10.75
CA SER A 40 13.28 0.71 -9.63
C SER A 40 14.38 0.06 -8.78
N PRO A 41 15.44 0.79 -8.44
CA PRO A 41 16.44 0.25 -7.54
C PRO A 41 15.74 -0.25 -6.28
N ARG A 42 16.13 -1.43 -5.82
CA ARG A 42 15.62 -1.99 -4.57
C ARG A 42 16.10 -1.12 -3.42
N THR A 43 15.22 -0.28 -2.90
CA THR A 43 15.50 0.63 -1.79
C THR A 43 15.40 -0.05 -0.43
N THR A 44 14.80 -1.24 -0.35
CA THR A 44 14.56 -1.95 0.91
C THR A 44 15.18 -3.35 0.88
N ARG A 45 16.01 -3.68 1.85
CA ARG A 45 16.43 -5.04 2.16
C ARG A 45 15.36 -5.68 3.04
N SER A 46 14.57 -6.60 2.49
CA SER A 46 13.63 -7.40 3.29
C SER A 46 14.40 -8.30 4.23
N ALA A 47 14.01 -8.35 5.51
CA ALA A 47 14.58 -9.29 6.45
C ALA A 47 14.23 -10.74 6.12
N PRO A 48 15.01 -11.70 6.64
CA PRO A 48 14.65 -13.09 6.63
C PRO A 48 13.29 -13.32 7.29
N ARG A 49 12.51 -14.29 6.76
CA ARG A 49 11.14 -14.59 7.21
C ARG A 49 11.09 -14.96 8.71
N GLU A 50 12.14 -15.59 9.19
CA GLU A 50 12.29 -16.10 10.57
C GLU A 50 12.37 -14.98 11.61
N GLN A 51 12.67 -13.75 11.20
CA GLN A 51 12.79 -12.57 12.07
C GLN A 51 11.57 -11.63 11.99
N CYS A 52 10.52 -12.02 11.29
CA CYS A 52 9.31 -11.22 11.15
C CYS A 52 8.15 -11.87 11.91
N PRO A 53 7.24 -11.09 12.51
CA PRO A 53 5.96 -11.59 13.00
C PRO A 53 5.22 -12.37 11.91
N ALA A 54 4.37 -13.31 12.33
CA ALA A 54 3.56 -14.09 11.41
C ALA A 54 2.57 -13.21 10.66
N ASP A 55 2.26 -13.58 9.41
CA ASP A 55 1.17 -12.98 8.66
C ASP A 55 -0.16 -13.57 9.16
N LEU A 56 -0.87 -12.82 10.00
CA LEU A 56 -2.15 -13.21 10.56
C LEU A 56 -3.31 -12.87 9.61
N VAL A 57 -3.12 -11.90 8.73
CA VAL A 57 -4.17 -11.38 7.84
C VAL A 57 -4.35 -12.24 6.59
N LYS A 58 -3.25 -12.80 6.04
CA LYS A 58 -3.26 -13.69 4.86
C LYS A 58 -4.09 -13.13 3.68
N ARG A 59 -4.02 -11.82 3.47
CA ARG A 59 -4.79 -11.05 2.47
C ARG A 59 -6.29 -10.91 2.74
N HIS A 60 -6.79 -11.37 3.87
CA HIS A 60 -8.18 -11.15 4.28
C HIS A 60 -8.25 -9.83 5.08
N PHE A 61 -8.39 -8.71 4.37
CA PHE A 61 -8.52 -7.38 4.98
C PHE A 61 -9.98 -7.11 5.34
N GLU A 62 -10.50 -7.89 6.28
CA GLU A 62 -11.86 -7.80 6.78
C GLU A 62 -11.82 -7.67 8.30
N ALA A 63 -12.71 -6.85 8.83
CA ALA A 63 -12.92 -6.67 10.26
C ALA A 63 -14.41 -6.46 10.51
N PHE A 64 -14.94 -7.05 11.55
CA PHE A 64 -16.36 -6.98 11.90
C PHE A 64 -16.66 -5.94 12.95
N THR A 65 -15.64 -5.51 13.70
CA THR A 65 -15.76 -4.49 14.74
C THR A 65 -14.63 -3.45 14.63
N PRO A 66 -14.84 -2.22 15.16
CA PRO A 66 -13.78 -1.23 15.24
C PRO A 66 -12.60 -1.75 16.07
N ASN A 67 -11.38 -1.41 15.66
CA ASN A 67 -10.13 -1.76 16.34
C ASN A 67 -9.80 -3.27 16.38
N GLU A 68 -10.42 -4.08 15.53
CA GLU A 68 -10.07 -5.49 15.36
C GLU A 68 -8.81 -5.64 14.50
N LEU A 69 -8.73 -4.88 13.40
CA LEU A 69 -7.61 -4.89 12.49
C LEU A 69 -7.25 -3.47 12.06
N TRP A 70 -6.00 -3.09 12.28
CA TRP A 70 -5.42 -1.89 11.72
C TRP A 70 -4.38 -2.23 10.66
N VAL A 71 -4.33 -1.43 9.60
CA VAL A 71 -3.32 -1.53 8.54
C VAL A 71 -2.49 -0.25 8.52
N ALA A 72 -1.18 -0.41 8.58
CA ALA A 72 -0.23 0.69 8.46
C ALA A 72 0.56 0.60 7.17
N ASP A 73 0.76 1.74 6.53
CA ASP A 73 1.55 1.85 5.30
C ASP A 73 2.24 3.22 5.24
N ILE A 74 3.28 3.31 4.42
CA ILE A 74 3.98 4.56 4.13
C ILE A 74 3.92 4.81 2.64
N THR A 75 3.38 5.96 2.27
CA THR A 75 3.39 6.47 0.90
C THR A 75 4.29 7.69 0.77
N TYR A 76 4.54 8.12 -0.43
CA TYR A 76 5.29 9.34 -0.70
C TYR A 76 4.57 10.21 -1.73
N VAL A 77 4.62 11.50 -1.50
CA VAL A 77 3.98 12.52 -2.33
C VAL A 77 5.05 13.46 -2.85
N ARG A 78 4.99 13.76 -4.13
CA ARG A 78 5.87 14.77 -4.73
C ARG A 78 5.26 16.15 -4.51
N THR A 79 6.03 17.03 -3.87
CA THR A 79 5.67 18.43 -3.67
C THR A 79 6.59 19.34 -4.49
N PHE A 80 6.31 20.63 -4.51
CA PHE A 80 7.22 21.62 -5.14
C PHE A 80 8.60 21.68 -4.46
N SER A 81 8.66 21.36 -3.15
CA SER A 81 9.89 21.37 -2.36
C SER A 81 10.61 20.02 -2.30
N GLY A 82 10.11 19.00 -3.02
CA GLY A 82 10.71 17.66 -3.01
C GLY A 82 9.73 16.56 -2.59
N TRP A 83 10.27 15.43 -2.13
CA TRP A 83 9.48 14.29 -1.69
C TRP A 83 9.09 14.41 -0.22
N VAL A 84 7.84 14.13 0.09
CA VAL A 84 7.31 14.03 1.45
C VAL A 84 6.80 12.61 1.66
N TYR A 85 7.22 11.97 2.72
CA TYR A 85 6.73 10.66 3.15
C TYR A 85 5.56 10.85 4.09
N VAL A 86 4.55 10.02 3.95
CA VAL A 86 3.33 10.03 4.77
C VAL A 86 3.14 8.63 5.32
N ALA A 87 3.29 8.46 6.63
CA ALA A 87 2.86 7.25 7.31
C ALA A 87 1.41 7.42 7.78
N PHE A 88 0.64 6.36 7.70
CA PHE A 88 -0.74 6.37 8.18
C PHE A 88 -1.16 5.00 8.71
N VAL A 89 -2.10 5.02 9.63
CA VAL A 89 -2.74 3.86 10.21
C VAL A 89 -4.23 3.95 9.92
N THR A 90 -4.78 2.89 9.34
CA THR A 90 -6.20 2.81 8.95
C THR A 90 -6.88 1.70 9.72
N ASP A 91 -8.01 2.00 10.33
CA ASP A 91 -8.91 1.00 10.90
C ASP A 91 -9.73 0.35 9.77
N VAL A 92 -9.59 -0.97 9.62
CA VAL A 92 -10.16 -1.72 8.49
C VAL A 92 -11.69 -1.71 8.52
N PHE A 93 -12.29 -1.79 9.70
CA PHE A 93 -13.75 -1.77 9.86
C PHE A 93 -14.34 -0.44 9.41
N SER A 94 -13.88 0.66 10.00
CA SER A 94 -14.42 2.00 9.70
C SER A 94 -13.84 2.62 8.43
N ARG A 95 -12.77 2.06 7.89
CA ARG A 95 -11.99 2.58 6.75
C ARG A 95 -11.44 4.00 6.98
N ARG A 96 -11.34 4.42 8.22
CA ARG A 96 -10.84 5.74 8.62
C ARG A 96 -9.35 5.68 8.88
N ILE A 97 -8.64 6.70 8.43
CA ILE A 97 -7.27 6.97 8.87
C ILE A 97 -7.39 7.52 10.30
N ILE A 98 -6.84 6.77 11.25
CA ILE A 98 -6.92 7.05 12.69
C ILE A 98 -5.62 7.60 13.26
N GLY A 99 -4.54 7.52 12.51
CA GLY A 99 -3.27 8.14 12.83
C GLY A 99 -2.47 8.39 11.57
N TRP A 100 -1.74 9.48 11.53
CA TRP A 100 -0.88 9.84 10.41
C TRP A 100 0.24 10.78 10.82
N GLN A 101 1.32 10.78 10.06
CA GLN A 101 2.43 11.72 10.21
C GLN A 101 3.11 11.94 8.87
N THR A 102 3.73 13.09 8.69
CA THR A 102 4.49 13.44 7.48
C THR A 102 5.93 13.78 7.83
N SER A 103 6.85 13.45 6.91
CA SER A 103 8.27 13.79 7.06
C SER A 103 8.95 13.92 5.70
N THR A 104 10.02 14.68 5.63
CA THR A 104 10.91 14.74 4.46
C THR A 104 11.89 13.57 4.41
N GLY A 105 12.00 12.79 5.48
CA GLY A 105 12.85 11.60 5.58
C GLY A 105 12.07 10.35 5.98
N LEU A 106 12.55 9.19 5.54
CA LEU A 106 11.94 7.90 5.83
C LEU A 106 12.59 7.29 7.09
N TYR A 107 12.26 7.83 8.25
CA TYR A 107 12.75 7.37 9.55
C TYR A 107 11.72 6.52 10.29
N THR A 108 12.20 5.73 11.27
CA THR A 108 11.33 4.93 12.15
C THR A 108 10.31 5.78 12.90
N ASP A 109 10.70 6.97 13.33
CA ASP A 109 9.85 7.88 14.08
C ASP A 109 8.59 8.28 13.30
N LEU A 110 8.69 8.40 11.97
CA LEU A 110 7.55 8.68 11.11
C LEU A 110 6.39 7.66 11.28
N ALA A 111 6.72 6.38 11.26
CA ALA A 111 5.72 5.32 11.45
C ALA A 111 5.25 5.25 12.91
N LEU A 112 6.19 5.44 13.86
CA LEU A 112 5.90 5.40 15.29
C LEU A 112 4.94 6.53 15.71
N ASP A 113 5.16 7.76 15.24
CA ASP A 113 4.30 8.90 15.54
C ASP A 113 2.88 8.69 15.00
N ALA A 114 2.75 8.12 13.79
CA ALA A 114 1.45 7.77 13.24
C ALA A 114 0.72 6.71 14.10
N LEU A 115 1.43 5.69 14.59
CA LEU A 115 0.88 4.68 15.50
C LEU A 115 0.46 5.30 16.83
N GLN A 116 1.34 6.12 17.44
CA GLN A 116 1.06 6.77 18.71
C GLN A 116 -0.17 7.68 18.63
N MET A 117 -0.32 8.43 17.53
CA MET A 117 -1.51 9.23 17.26
C MET A 117 -2.76 8.35 17.19
N ALA A 118 -2.72 7.22 16.47
CA ALA A 118 -3.84 6.29 16.37
C ALA A 118 -4.25 5.73 17.74
N VAL A 119 -3.28 5.25 18.53
CA VAL A 119 -3.49 4.71 19.87
C VAL A 119 -4.08 5.78 20.79
N TRP A 120 -3.49 6.97 20.80
CA TRP A 120 -3.98 8.09 21.64
C TRP A 120 -5.42 8.47 21.30
N GLN A 121 -5.73 8.59 20.00
CA GLN A 121 -7.07 8.95 19.55
C GLN A 121 -8.12 7.92 20.00
N ARG A 122 -7.81 6.63 19.86
CA ARG A 122 -8.74 5.56 20.25
C ARG A 122 -8.88 5.41 21.76
N LYS A 123 -7.78 5.46 22.50
CA LYS A 123 -7.82 5.45 23.98
C LYS A 123 -8.61 6.64 24.54
N ARG A 124 -8.48 7.83 23.96
CA ARG A 124 -9.28 9.00 24.33
C ARG A 124 -10.78 8.81 24.06
N GLN A 125 -11.15 7.98 23.09
CA GLN A 125 -12.55 7.60 22.83
C GLN A 125 -13.05 6.46 23.73
N GLY A 126 -12.23 5.99 24.68
CA GLY A 126 -12.56 4.88 25.59
C GLY A 126 -12.45 3.51 24.93
N ALA A 127 -11.75 3.39 23.79
CA ALA A 127 -11.60 2.11 23.12
C ALA A 127 -10.58 1.23 23.84
N ASP A 128 -10.91 -0.05 24.01
CA ASP A 128 -9.99 -1.11 24.34
C ASP A 128 -9.26 -1.57 23.06
N LEU A 129 -7.94 -1.71 23.14
CA LEU A 129 -7.09 -2.15 22.04
C LEU A 129 -6.48 -3.53 22.27
N THR A 130 -6.89 -4.20 23.35
CA THR A 130 -6.42 -5.55 23.67
C THR A 130 -6.75 -6.52 22.54
N GLY A 131 -5.73 -7.21 22.02
CA GLY A 131 -5.90 -8.16 20.93
C GLY A 131 -6.06 -7.55 19.54
N LEU A 132 -5.97 -6.21 19.40
CA LEU A 132 -5.91 -5.55 18.10
C LEU A 132 -4.82 -6.18 17.23
N VAL A 133 -5.14 -6.59 16.01
CA VAL A 133 -4.17 -7.01 15.02
C VAL A 133 -3.66 -5.77 14.26
N HIS A 134 -2.37 -5.48 14.39
CA HIS A 134 -1.72 -4.41 13.65
C HIS A 134 -0.91 -4.98 12.50
N HIS A 135 -1.38 -4.79 11.28
CA HIS A 135 -0.76 -5.31 10.06
C HIS A 135 0.04 -4.24 9.32
N SER A 136 1.27 -4.57 8.98
CA SER A 136 2.17 -3.70 8.20
C SER A 136 2.94 -4.48 7.16
N ASP A 137 3.66 -3.76 6.29
CA ASP A 137 4.65 -4.36 5.40
C ASP A 137 5.92 -4.77 6.18
N ARG A 138 6.91 -5.33 5.45
CA ARG A 138 8.22 -5.72 5.99
C ARG A 138 9.21 -4.56 6.08
N GLY A 139 8.75 -3.33 6.04
CA GLY A 139 9.60 -2.15 6.18
C GLY A 139 10.39 -2.17 7.49
N VAL A 140 11.63 -1.66 7.44
CA VAL A 140 12.51 -1.57 8.61
C VAL A 140 11.91 -0.70 9.72
N GLN A 141 11.07 0.25 9.35
CA GLN A 141 10.38 1.16 10.27
C GLN A 141 9.47 0.40 11.24
N TYR A 142 8.69 -0.54 10.72
CA TYR A 142 7.74 -1.36 11.48
C TYR A 142 8.39 -2.46 12.32
N ARG A 143 9.67 -2.74 12.05
CA ARG A 143 10.45 -3.79 12.71
C ARG A 143 11.40 -3.26 13.76
N SER A 144 11.40 -1.97 14.00
CA SER A 144 12.22 -1.39 15.05
C SER A 144 11.73 -1.83 16.43
N ILE A 145 12.67 -1.95 17.36
CA ILE A 145 12.38 -2.30 18.77
C ILE A 145 11.36 -1.31 19.37
N ARG A 146 11.53 -0.02 19.09
CA ARG A 146 10.63 1.04 19.58
C ARG A 146 9.20 0.86 19.06
N TYR A 147 9.04 0.46 17.80
CA TYR A 147 7.72 0.22 17.22
C TYR A 147 7.05 -1.02 17.83
N GLY A 148 7.81 -2.11 17.99
CA GLY A 148 7.34 -3.33 18.65
C GLY A 148 6.94 -3.08 20.11
N GLN A 149 7.72 -2.26 20.83
CA GLN A 149 7.38 -1.89 22.21
C GLN A 149 6.07 -1.08 22.26
N ALA A 150 5.87 -0.11 21.38
CA ALA A 150 4.64 0.67 21.33
C ALA A 150 3.39 -0.19 21.04
N LEU A 151 3.52 -1.25 20.24
CA LEU A 151 2.45 -2.24 20.05
C LEU A 151 2.20 -3.06 21.30
N ALA A 152 3.25 -3.52 21.98
CA ALA A 152 3.14 -4.28 23.23
C ALA A 152 2.49 -3.44 24.35
N ASP A 153 2.81 -2.16 24.46
CA ASP A 153 2.25 -1.23 25.46
C ASP A 153 0.73 -1.01 25.29
N CYS A 154 0.17 -1.33 24.15
CA CYS A 154 -1.28 -1.31 23.92
C CYS A 154 -1.87 -2.71 23.72
N GLU A 155 -1.12 -3.76 24.04
CA GLU A 155 -1.54 -5.17 23.93
C GLU A 155 -1.97 -5.58 22.53
N ALA A 156 -1.43 -4.89 21.50
CA ALA A 156 -1.70 -5.18 20.11
C ALA A 156 -0.78 -6.26 19.58
N VAL A 157 -1.31 -7.09 18.70
CA VAL A 157 -0.60 -8.20 18.06
C VAL A 157 -0.01 -7.72 16.73
N ALA A 158 1.30 -7.81 16.58
CA ALA A 158 1.97 -7.48 15.32
C ALA A 158 1.72 -8.55 14.25
N SER A 159 1.35 -8.13 13.05
CA SER A 159 1.22 -8.96 11.86
C SER A 159 1.99 -8.34 10.70
N VAL A 160 2.76 -9.14 9.96
CA VAL A 160 3.59 -8.63 8.87
C VAL A 160 3.29 -9.39 7.59
N GLY A 161 2.93 -8.66 6.55
CA GLY A 161 2.54 -9.21 5.27
C GLY A 161 3.63 -10.08 4.61
N SER A 162 3.19 -11.04 3.81
CA SER A 162 4.09 -11.87 3.02
C SER A 162 4.71 -11.08 1.86
N LYS A 163 5.77 -11.63 1.25
CA LYS A 163 6.46 -10.97 0.12
C LYS A 163 5.50 -10.85 -1.07
N GLY A 164 5.12 -9.62 -1.41
CA GLY A 164 4.15 -9.33 -2.49
C GLY A 164 2.80 -8.78 -2.01
N ASP A 165 2.53 -8.74 -0.71
CA ASP A 165 1.28 -8.19 -0.15
C ASP A 165 1.19 -6.66 -0.21
N LEU A 166 2.29 -5.97 -0.50
CA LEU A 166 2.32 -4.52 -0.73
C LEU A 166 1.29 -4.04 -1.77
N LEU A 167 0.97 -4.88 -2.76
CA LEU A 167 -0.04 -4.56 -3.76
C LEU A 167 -1.47 -4.66 -3.22
N SER A 168 -1.73 -5.54 -2.25
CA SER A 168 -3.07 -5.75 -1.71
C SER A 168 -3.45 -4.68 -0.68
N ALA A 169 -2.56 -4.29 0.21
CA ALA A 169 -2.81 -3.21 1.17
C ALA A 169 -2.95 -1.85 0.46
N SER A 170 -2.05 -1.53 -0.47
CA SER A 170 -2.13 -0.30 -1.27
C SER A 170 -3.30 -0.32 -2.27
N LEU A 171 -3.67 -1.48 -2.80
CA LEU A 171 -4.84 -1.65 -3.67
C LEU A 171 -6.13 -1.49 -2.87
N TRP A 172 -6.19 -2.06 -1.66
CA TRP A 172 -7.32 -1.89 -0.76
C TRP A 172 -7.52 -0.42 -0.36
N LEU A 173 -6.45 0.30 -0.04
CA LEU A 173 -6.48 1.73 0.24
C LEU A 173 -6.88 2.57 -1.00
N ARG A 174 -6.45 2.19 -2.20
CA ARG A 174 -6.87 2.84 -3.46
C ARG A 174 -8.34 2.62 -3.76
N CYS A 175 -8.88 1.43 -3.53
CA CYS A 175 -10.31 1.15 -3.67
C CYS A 175 -11.14 1.97 -2.67
N SER A 176 -10.65 2.14 -1.43
CA SER A 176 -11.31 2.97 -0.42
C SER A 176 -11.32 4.45 -0.81
N SER A 177 -10.26 4.97 -1.42
CA SER A 177 -10.17 6.36 -1.88
C SER A 177 -11.02 6.63 -3.14
N SER A 178 -11.28 5.63 -3.97
CA SER A 178 -12.16 5.74 -5.14
C SER A 178 -13.63 5.89 -4.74
N LEU A 179 -14.05 5.26 -3.66
CA LEU A 179 -15.41 5.41 -3.10
C LEU A 179 -15.64 6.82 -2.51
N TYR A 180 -14.59 7.47 -2.02
CA TYR A 180 -14.69 8.85 -1.51
C TYR A 180 -14.87 9.89 -2.64
N LYS A 181 -14.41 9.62 -3.85
CA LYS A 181 -14.61 10.49 -5.01
C LYS A 181 -16.01 10.36 -5.63
N ALA A 182 -16.70 9.26 -5.41
CA ALA A 182 -18.05 9.04 -5.94
C ALA A 182 -19.17 9.64 -5.07
N GLY A 183 -18.87 10.09 -3.85
CA GLY A 183 -19.83 10.67 -2.91
C GLY A 183 -19.83 12.20 -2.81
N ALA A 184 -19.00 12.90 -3.59
CA ALA A 184 -18.91 14.36 -3.58
C ALA A 184 -19.53 14.95 -4.86
N HIS A 185 -20.84 14.86 -4.99
CA HIS A 185 -21.62 15.76 -5.79
C HIS A 185 -22.73 16.41 -4.95
N PRO A 186 -22.91 17.75 -5.11
CA PRO A 186 -23.84 18.56 -4.33
C PRO A 186 -25.29 18.20 -4.55
#